data_7e01d42d8a5062c85f900f1b2e132216
#
_entry.id   7e01d42d8a5062c85f900f1b2e132216
#
_cell.length_a   1.000
_cell.length_b   1.000
_cell.length_c   1.000
_cell.angle_alpha   90.00
_cell.angle_beta   90.00
_cell.angle_gamma   90.00
#
_symmetry.space_group_name_H-M   'P 1'
#
loop_
_entity.id
_entity.type
_entity.pdbx_description
1 polymer ?
#
loop_
_entity_poly.entity_id
_entity_poly.type
_entity_poly.pdbx_seq_one_letter_code
_entity_poly.pdbx_strand_id
1 'polypeptide(L)'
;MRSSTGAHFIALDHVRAFAAFLVLVWHFCHGPVGYPASPGYSIPYSYSPSFFPFSILDEGHTGVALFMVLSGYLFAKLLSGKSINYRAFIWNRVLRLLPLLAVVILIYGVVSVWRGGSLLQYSYDTALGLIFPYLPGGGWSITVEFHYYLLLPLFLWLLSKSKWWPFSFIIVAIALRAFLFHRFGTVEYLAYWTIIGRIDQFALGMLVYQFRSHFAKKHVIAAATFVAFTLFYWYFDLRGGFYRNPPFPSTNPIWIYLPTIEGAAYAIMIAWYDNSFAPQSPVFQSSLAAWESTRTPSIYSIASLSFAPPSLWMRTSCALATSI
;
A
#
# COMPACT_ATOMS: atom_id res chain seq x y z
N MET A 1 -9.82 16.93 0.68
CA MET A 1 -9.50 17.27 -0.73
C MET A 1 -10.77 17.53 -1.51
N ARG A 2 -10.90 18.67 -2.14
CA ARG A 2 -11.95 18.84 -3.15
C ARG A 2 -11.51 18.08 -4.39
N SER A 3 -12.32 17.14 -4.87
CA SER A 3 -12.08 16.53 -6.16
C SER A 3 -12.16 17.65 -7.21
N SER A 4 -11.56 17.45 -8.40
CA SER A 4 -11.77 18.36 -9.54
C SER A 4 -13.26 18.51 -9.92
N THR A 5 -14.11 17.67 -9.35
CA THR A 5 -15.59 17.68 -9.45
C THR A 5 -16.28 18.29 -8.24
N GLY A 6 -15.54 18.82 -7.24
CA GLY A 6 -16.10 19.40 -6.00
C GLY A 6 -16.66 18.37 -5.00
N ALA A 7 -16.68 17.08 -5.31
CA ALA A 7 -17.18 16.05 -4.41
C ALA A 7 -16.16 15.73 -3.30
N HIS A 8 -16.59 15.76 -2.06
CA HIS A 8 -15.81 15.41 -0.89
C HIS A 8 -16.34 14.08 -0.30
N PHE A 9 -15.46 13.09 -0.13
CA PHE A 9 -15.82 11.75 0.34
C PHE A 9 -15.22 11.51 1.73
N ILE A 10 -15.85 12.09 2.73
CA ILE A 10 -15.39 12.10 4.13
C ILE A 10 -15.14 10.68 4.64
N ALA A 11 -16.02 9.73 4.36
CA ALA A 11 -15.84 8.33 4.77
C ALA A 11 -14.54 7.73 4.24
N LEU A 12 -14.18 8.03 2.98
CA LEU A 12 -12.94 7.53 2.38
C LEU A 12 -11.71 8.25 2.93
N ASP A 13 -11.86 9.50 3.37
CA ASP A 13 -10.79 10.23 4.05
C ASP A 13 -10.51 9.66 5.44
N HIS A 14 -11.54 9.20 6.18
CA HIS A 14 -11.35 8.43 7.42
C HIS A 14 -10.58 7.13 7.19
N VAL A 15 -10.90 6.40 6.13
CA VAL A 15 -10.19 5.16 5.77
C VAL A 15 -8.72 5.44 5.44
N ARG A 16 -8.42 6.56 4.74
CA ARG A 16 -7.03 6.98 4.49
C ARG A 16 -6.28 7.29 5.77
N ALA A 17 -6.92 8.03 6.68
CA ALA A 17 -6.32 8.37 7.97
C ALA A 17 -6.01 7.11 8.77
N PHE A 18 -6.90 6.13 8.77
CA PHE A 18 -6.67 4.85 9.42
C PHE A 18 -5.54 4.05 8.76
N ALA A 19 -5.49 3.99 7.43
CA ALA A 19 -4.40 3.34 6.70
C ALA A 19 -3.04 3.99 7.02
N ALA A 20 -3.00 5.32 7.04
CA ALA A 20 -1.80 6.07 7.40
C ALA A 20 -1.39 5.82 8.87
N PHE A 21 -2.34 5.71 9.76
CA PHE A 21 -2.09 5.38 11.18
C PHE A 21 -1.46 3.99 11.31
N LEU A 22 -1.97 2.96 10.64
CA LEU A 22 -1.39 1.61 10.66
C LEU A 22 0.07 1.62 10.19
N VAL A 23 0.34 2.27 9.06
CA VAL A 23 1.70 2.38 8.50
C VAL A 23 2.62 3.16 9.45
N LEU A 24 2.12 4.24 10.07
CA LEU A 24 2.88 5.02 11.04
C LEU A 24 3.26 4.18 12.27
N VAL A 25 2.30 3.49 12.86
CA VAL A 25 2.53 2.64 14.04
C VAL A 25 3.54 1.55 13.70
N TRP A 26 3.40 0.90 12.55
CA TRP A 26 4.33 -0.12 12.10
C TRP A 26 5.77 0.39 12.00
N HIS A 27 6.00 1.54 11.35
CA HIS A 27 7.32 2.14 11.27
C HIS A 27 7.86 2.58 12.63
N PHE A 28 6.98 3.04 13.52
CA PHE A 28 7.37 3.44 14.87
C PHE A 28 7.77 2.23 15.73
N CYS A 29 7.00 1.14 15.67
CA CYS A 29 7.26 -0.07 16.44
C CYS A 29 8.49 -0.82 15.96
N HIS A 30 8.77 -0.82 14.65
CA HIS A 30 9.90 -1.55 14.07
C HIS A 30 11.17 -0.68 13.90
N GLY A 31 11.11 0.62 14.23
CA GLY A 31 12.24 1.53 14.24
C GLY A 31 12.88 1.75 12.86
N PRO A 32 14.05 2.45 12.85
CA PRO A 32 14.78 2.75 11.61
C PRO A 32 15.40 1.54 10.91
N VAL A 33 15.31 0.39 11.53
CA VAL A 33 16.00 -0.84 11.09
C VAL A 33 14.99 -1.75 10.40
N GLY A 34 14.50 -1.30 9.27
CA GLY A 34 13.52 -2.03 8.50
C GLY A 34 14.00 -3.30 7.80
N TYR A 35 15.14 -3.91 8.22
CA TYR A 35 15.62 -5.15 7.63
C TYR A 35 16.33 -6.05 8.63
N PRO A 36 15.93 -7.33 8.72
CA PRO A 36 16.54 -8.32 9.60
C PRO A 36 17.94 -8.77 9.16
N ALA A 37 18.49 -8.22 8.09
CA ALA A 37 19.64 -8.81 7.40
C ALA A 37 21.01 -8.26 7.78
N SER A 38 21.14 -7.39 8.79
CA SER A 38 22.47 -6.98 9.25
C SER A 38 22.91 -7.87 10.44
N PRO A 39 23.95 -8.70 10.28
CA PRO A 39 24.53 -9.40 11.41
C PRO A 39 24.89 -8.42 12.53
N GLY A 40 24.33 -8.60 13.72
CA GLY A 40 24.58 -7.76 14.89
C GLY A 40 23.50 -6.71 15.19
N TYR A 41 22.46 -6.58 14.37
CA TYR A 41 21.31 -5.73 14.67
C TYR A 41 20.16 -6.59 15.22
N SER A 42 19.97 -6.57 16.53
CA SER A 42 18.73 -7.07 17.12
C SER A 42 17.66 -6.00 16.94
N ILE A 43 16.66 -6.28 16.11
CA ILE A 43 15.48 -5.43 16.04
C ILE A 43 14.75 -5.57 17.37
N PRO A 44 14.44 -4.48 18.06
CA PRO A 44 13.68 -4.57 19.29
C PRO A 44 12.21 -4.85 18.99
N TYR A 45 11.87 -6.07 18.58
CA TYR A 45 10.48 -6.55 18.49
C TYR A 45 9.75 -6.54 19.85
N SER A 46 10.47 -6.24 20.93
CA SER A 46 9.95 -6.19 22.28
C SER A 46 8.87 -5.14 22.54
N TYR A 47 8.70 -4.20 21.61
CA TYR A 47 7.70 -3.13 21.74
C TYR A 47 6.46 -3.35 20.89
N SER A 48 6.44 -4.38 20.06
CA SER A 48 5.31 -4.66 19.19
C SER A 48 4.27 -5.52 19.90
N PRO A 49 2.98 -5.15 19.86
CA PRO A 49 1.92 -5.89 20.52
C PRO A 49 1.53 -7.14 19.71
N SER A 50 2.08 -8.29 20.06
CA SER A 50 1.81 -9.58 19.39
C SER A 50 0.56 -10.31 19.89
N PHE A 51 -0.22 -9.72 20.80
CA PHE A 51 -1.44 -10.33 21.32
C PHE A 51 -2.70 -9.86 20.61
N PHE A 52 -3.68 -10.74 20.49
CA PHE A 52 -4.99 -10.40 19.90
C PHE A 52 -5.71 -9.31 20.72
N PRO A 53 -6.28 -8.25 20.08
CA PRO A 53 -6.38 -8.00 18.64
C PRO A 53 -5.28 -7.08 18.08
N PHE A 54 -4.25 -6.75 18.84
CA PHE A 54 -3.28 -5.69 18.54
C PHE A 54 -2.15 -6.13 17.60
N SER A 55 -2.04 -7.42 17.27
CA SER A 55 -1.09 -7.91 16.25
C SER A 55 -1.26 -7.25 14.87
N ILE A 56 -2.45 -6.70 14.56
CA ILE A 56 -2.64 -5.90 13.35
C ILE A 56 -1.85 -4.58 13.37
N LEU A 57 -1.48 -4.07 14.53
CA LEU A 57 -0.61 -2.91 14.67
C LEU A 57 0.87 -3.30 14.48
N ASP A 58 1.25 -4.50 14.97
CA ASP A 58 2.56 -5.07 14.68
C ASP A 58 2.76 -5.31 13.18
N GLU A 59 1.73 -5.80 12.51
CA GLU A 59 1.69 -6.01 11.06
C GLU A 59 1.08 -4.81 10.30
N GLY A 60 1.24 -3.60 10.83
CA GLY A 60 0.66 -2.36 10.29
C GLY A 60 1.10 -1.99 8.87
N HIS A 61 2.09 -2.71 8.29
CA HIS A 61 2.42 -2.65 6.87
C HIS A 61 1.20 -2.93 5.97
N THR A 62 0.21 -3.68 6.47
CA THR A 62 -1.07 -3.96 5.79
C THR A 62 -1.85 -2.67 5.47
N GLY A 63 -1.57 -1.54 6.14
CA GLY A 63 -2.11 -0.24 5.79
C GLY A 63 -1.80 0.18 4.35
N VAL A 64 -0.69 -0.31 3.76
CA VAL A 64 -0.40 -0.09 2.33
C VAL A 64 -1.42 -0.82 1.45
N ALA A 65 -1.78 -2.06 1.80
CA ALA A 65 -2.83 -2.78 1.10
C ALA A 65 -4.17 -2.03 1.14
N LEU A 66 -4.51 -1.47 2.31
CA LEU A 66 -5.71 -0.63 2.47
C LEU A 66 -5.68 0.58 1.53
N PHE A 67 -4.52 1.25 1.35
CA PHE A 67 -4.38 2.34 0.37
C PHE A 67 -4.59 1.87 -1.07
N MET A 68 -4.06 0.71 -1.46
CA MET A 68 -4.21 0.17 -2.82
C MET A 68 -5.69 -0.15 -3.12
N VAL A 69 -6.38 -0.83 -2.20
CA VAL A 69 -7.81 -1.13 -2.32
C VAL A 69 -8.65 0.15 -2.38
N LEU A 70 -8.35 1.10 -1.50
CA LEU A 70 -9.04 2.39 -1.45
C LEU A 70 -8.86 3.17 -2.76
N SER A 71 -7.67 3.14 -3.35
CA SER A 71 -7.42 3.77 -4.66
C SER A 71 -8.27 3.13 -5.75
N GLY A 72 -8.34 1.80 -5.80
CA GLY A 72 -9.22 1.07 -6.72
C GLY A 72 -10.70 1.45 -6.55
N TYR A 73 -11.19 1.43 -5.32
CA TYR A 73 -12.57 1.81 -4.96
C TYR A 73 -12.88 3.25 -5.35
N LEU A 74 -12.01 4.19 -4.99
CA LEU A 74 -12.19 5.61 -5.25
C LEU A 74 -12.23 5.93 -6.74
N PHE A 75 -11.32 5.35 -7.54
CA PHE A 75 -11.32 5.58 -8.98
C PHE A 75 -12.51 4.95 -9.67
N ALA A 76 -12.97 3.78 -9.23
CA ALA A 76 -14.24 3.25 -9.71
C ALA A 76 -15.41 4.18 -9.36
N LYS A 77 -15.45 4.74 -8.14
CA LYS A 77 -16.48 5.69 -7.69
C LYS A 77 -16.46 7.02 -8.46
N LEU A 78 -15.28 7.56 -8.74
CA LEU A 78 -15.12 8.86 -9.39
C LEU A 78 -15.31 8.81 -10.91
N LEU A 79 -14.85 7.74 -11.55
CA LEU A 79 -14.56 7.70 -12.97
C LEU A 79 -15.43 6.72 -13.75
N SER A 80 -16.11 5.77 -13.07
CA SER A 80 -16.98 4.80 -13.73
C SER A 80 -18.10 5.49 -14.51
N GLY A 81 -18.23 5.19 -15.80
CA GLY A 81 -19.24 5.75 -16.67
C GLY A 81 -18.98 7.20 -17.14
N LYS A 82 -17.80 7.76 -16.87
CA LYS A 82 -17.43 9.13 -17.30
C LYS A 82 -16.34 9.11 -18.36
N SER A 83 -16.40 10.08 -19.27
CA SER A 83 -15.29 10.38 -20.16
C SER A 83 -14.20 11.11 -19.37
N ILE A 84 -12.94 10.66 -19.48
CA ILE A 84 -11.84 11.18 -18.70
C ILE A 84 -10.80 11.77 -19.65
N ASN A 85 -10.40 13.02 -19.40
CA ASN A 85 -9.17 13.53 -19.98
C ASN A 85 -7.99 12.93 -19.22
N TYR A 86 -7.46 11.82 -19.75
CA TYR A 86 -6.41 11.06 -19.10
C TYR A 86 -5.11 11.86 -18.89
N ARG A 87 -4.76 12.73 -19.85
CA ARG A 87 -3.58 13.60 -19.72
C ARG A 87 -3.73 14.55 -18.52
N ALA A 88 -4.87 15.20 -18.40
CA ALA A 88 -5.14 16.08 -17.26
C ALA A 88 -5.20 15.30 -15.94
N PHE A 89 -5.73 14.08 -15.96
CA PHE A 89 -5.76 13.18 -14.81
C PHE A 89 -4.33 12.88 -14.33
N ILE A 90 -3.46 12.37 -15.20
CA ILE A 90 -2.06 12.03 -14.84
C ILE A 90 -1.33 13.28 -14.35
N TRP A 91 -1.47 14.42 -15.04
CA TRP A 91 -0.82 15.66 -14.63
C TRP A 91 -1.21 16.09 -13.22
N ASN A 92 -2.50 16.01 -12.90
CA ASN A 92 -3.00 16.32 -11.55
C ASN A 92 -2.44 15.36 -10.48
N ARG A 93 -2.19 14.10 -10.83
CA ARG A 93 -1.56 13.13 -9.90
C ARG A 93 -0.08 13.43 -9.69
N VAL A 94 0.63 13.72 -10.77
CA VAL A 94 2.05 14.13 -10.71
C VAL A 94 2.20 15.38 -9.85
N LEU A 95 1.44 16.44 -10.14
CA LEU A 95 1.50 17.68 -9.36
C LEU A 95 1.16 17.51 -7.88
N ARG A 96 0.36 16.51 -7.55
CA ARG A 96 0.02 16.20 -6.17
C ARG A 96 1.14 15.45 -5.43
N LEU A 97 1.81 14.51 -6.09
CA LEU A 97 2.81 13.64 -5.48
C LEU A 97 4.21 14.23 -5.55
N LEU A 98 4.53 14.90 -6.66
CA LEU A 98 5.88 15.36 -6.98
C LEU A 98 6.48 16.32 -5.94
N PRO A 99 5.77 17.35 -5.42
CA PRO A 99 6.40 18.31 -4.52
C PRO A 99 6.99 17.66 -3.27
N LEU A 100 6.23 16.77 -2.65
CA LEU A 100 6.73 16.08 -1.45
C LEU A 100 7.78 15.04 -1.80
N LEU A 101 7.57 14.26 -2.86
CA LEU A 101 8.53 13.27 -3.33
C LEU A 101 9.88 13.96 -3.62
N ALA A 102 9.86 15.13 -4.25
CA ALA A 102 11.07 15.91 -4.51
C ALA A 102 11.79 16.31 -3.21
N VAL A 103 11.06 16.77 -2.20
CA VAL A 103 11.64 17.10 -0.88
C VAL A 103 12.28 15.87 -0.24
N VAL A 104 11.59 14.73 -0.24
CA VAL A 104 12.12 13.46 0.30
C VAL A 104 13.38 13.05 -0.45
N ILE A 105 13.36 13.05 -1.78
CA ILE A 105 14.52 12.71 -2.62
C ILE A 105 15.69 13.64 -2.30
N LEU A 106 15.46 14.94 -2.17
CA LEU A 106 16.52 15.91 -1.83
C LEU A 106 17.13 15.63 -0.46
N ILE A 107 16.30 15.39 0.56
CA ILE A 107 16.79 15.09 1.93
C ILE A 107 17.66 13.82 1.91
N TYR A 108 17.17 12.74 1.29
CA TYR A 108 17.93 11.50 1.20
C TYR A 108 19.19 11.64 0.36
N GLY A 109 19.17 12.46 -0.69
CA GLY A 109 20.36 12.79 -1.51
C GLY A 109 21.42 13.50 -0.70
N VAL A 110 21.04 14.55 0.05
CA VAL A 110 21.96 15.27 0.95
C VAL A 110 22.56 14.33 2.00
N VAL A 111 21.73 13.51 2.65
CA VAL A 111 22.21 12.53 3.65
C VAL A 111 23.13 11.49 3.01
N SER A 112 22.83 11.02 1.81
CA SER A 112 23.68 10.07 1.07
C SER A 112 25.06 10.64 0.79
N VAL A 113 25.12 11.86 0.26
CA VAL A 113 26.40 12.55 -0.04
C VAL A 113 27.17 12.85 1.25
N TRP A 114 26.49 13.34 2.29
CA TRP A 114 27.11 13.61 3.59
C TRP A 114 27.76 12.37 4.21
N ARG A 115 27.20 11.19 3.94
CA ARG A 115 27.75 9.89 4.36
C ARG A 115 28.84 9.33 3.42
N GLY A 116 29.29 10.12 2.44
CA GLY A 116 30.33 9.72 1.48
C GLY A 116 29.82 8.96 0.26
N GLY A 117 28.51 8.92 0.04
CA GLY A 117 27.91 8.32 -1.16
C GLY A 117 28.11 9.18 -2.41
N SER A 118 28.10 8.57 -3.58
CA SER A 118 28.18 9.25 -4.87
C SER A 118 26.83 9.88 -5.24
N LEU A 119 26.82 11.18 -5.52
CA LEU A 119 25.61 11.87 -6.01
C LEU A 119 25.14 11.30 -7.35
N LEU A 120 26.07 10.91 -8.23
CA LEU A 120 25.72 10.33 -9.52
C LEU A 120 25.01 8.98 -9.34
N GLN A 121 25.54 8.10 -8.49
CA GLN A 121 24.91 6.83 -8.18
C GLN A 121 23.54 7.02 -7.55
N TYR A 122 23.42 7.91 -6.58
CA TYR A 122 22.13 8.24 -5.94
C TYR A 122 21.10 8.73 -6.95
N SER A 123 21.51 9.62 -7.87
CA SER A 123 20.62 10.14 -8.91
C SER A 123 20.16 9.06 -9.89
N TYR A 124 21.08 8.17 -10.27
CA TYR A 124 20.77 7.02 -11.12
C TYR A 124 19.78 6.06 -10.45
N ASP A 125 20.04 5.69 -9.20
CA ASP A 125 19.16 4.80 -8.43
C ASP A 125 17.78 5.42 -8.20
N THR A 126 17.72 6.73 -7.94
CA THR A 126 16.46 7.46 -7.80
C THR A 126 15.68 7.50 -9.11
N ALA A 127 16.35 7.71 -10.24
CA ALA A 127 15.71 7.68 -11.56
C ALA A 127 15.16 6.27 -11.88
N LEU A 128 15.92 5.22 -11.58
CA LEU A 128 15.44 3.85 -11.66
C LEU A 128 14.27 3.59 -10.71
N GLY A 129 14.28 4.19 -9.53
CA GLY A 129 13.21 4.08 -8.53
C GLY A 129 11.86 4.61 -8.99
N LEU A 130 11.81 5.47 -10.02
CA LEU A 130 10.56 5.92 -10.64
C LEU A 130 9.92 4.81 -11.49
N ILE A 131 10.72 3.89 -12.01
CA ILE A 131 10.27 2.77 -12.85
C ILE A 131 10.14 1.49 -12.02
N PHE A 132 11.14 1.23 -11.19
CA PHE A 132 11.16 0.09 -10.28
C PHE A 132 10.88 0.56 -8.85
N PRO A 133 10.32 -0.27 -7.96
CA PRO A 133 9.89 0.17 -6.62
C PRO A 133 11.06 0.36 -5.64
N TYR A 134 12.06 1.17 -6.01
CA TYR A 134 13.28 1.42 -5.24
C TYR A 134 13.41 2.85 -4.72
N LEU A 135 12.37 3.67 -4.84
CA LEU A 135 12.43 5.05 -4.35
C LEU A 135 12.81 5.10 -2.86
N PRO A 136 13.70 6.02 -2.49
CA PRO A 136 14.16 6.15 -1.11
C PRO A 136 13.01 6.48 -0.15
N GLY A 137 13.22 6.19 1.12
CA GLY A 137 12.28 6.56 2.16
C GLY A 137 10.93 5.85 2.13
N GLY A 138 10.87 4.62 1.66
CA GLY A 138 9.60 3.88 1.54
C GLY A 138 8.74 4.34 0.36
N GLY A 139 9.30 5.14 -0.56
CA GLY A 139 8.60 5.67 -1.73
C GLY A 139 8.19 4.63 -2.78
N TRP A 140 8.58 3.37 -2.61
CA TRP A 140 8.21 2.27 -3.51
C TRP A 140 6.69 2.19 -3.76
N SER A 141 5.88 2.47 -2.75
CA SER A 141 4.42 2.43 -2.86
C SER A 141 3.87 3.53 -3.78
N ILE A 142 4.57 4.67 -3.87
CA ILE A 142 4.25 5.76 -4.83
C ILE A 142 4.49 5.27 -6.26
N THR A 143 5.60 4.54 -6.50
CA THR A 143 5.89 3.93 -7.80
C THR A 143 4.79 2.94 -8.19
N VAL A 144 4.37 2.06 -7.26
CA VAL A 144 3.28 1.11 -7.49
C VAL A 144 1.96 1.82 -7.79
N GLU A 145 1.64 2.88 -7.05
CA GLU A 145 0.45 3.69 -7.30
C GLU A 145 0.50 4.38 -8.67
N PHE A 146 1.67 4.87 -9.07
CA PHE A 146 1.87 5.46 -10.39
C PHE A 146 1.70 4.43 -11.51
N HIS A 147 2.22 3.23 -11.36
CA HIS A 147 1.98 2.13 -12.30
C HIS A 147 0.49 1.81 -12.44
N TYR A 148 -0.24 1.83 -11.32
CA TYR A 148 -1.70 1.66 -11.38
C TYR A 148 -2.37 2.79 -12.16
N TYR A 149 -1.94 4.05 -12.00
CA TYR A 149 -2.49 5.16 -12.79
C TYR A 149 -2.28 4.97 -14.30
N LEU A 150 -1.14 4.39 -14.70
CA LEU A 150 -0.90 4.07 -16.11
C LEU A 150 -1.83 2.96 -16.61
N LEU A 151 -2.18 2.00 -15.78
CA LEU A 151 -3.08 0.90 -16.11
C LEU A 151 -4.56 1.26 -15.98
N LEU A 152 -4.88 2.37 -15.31
CA LEU A 152 -6.26 2.76 -15.00
C LEU A 152 -7.17 2.88 -16.23
N PRO A 153 -6.75 3.43 -17.40
CA PRO A 153 -7.59 3.46 -18.59
C PRO A 153 -8.02 2.08 -19.06
N LEU A 154 -7.10 1.10 -19.00
CA LEU A 154 -7.41 -0.30 -19.32
C LEU A 154 -8.45 -0.85 -18.36
N PHE A 155 -8.28 -0.65 -17.05
CA PHE A 155 -9.26 -1.10 -16.05
C PHE A 155 -10.64 -0.49 -16.26
N LEU A 156 -10.72 0.81 -16.51
CA LEU A 156 -11.99 1.51 -16.75
C LEU A 156 -12.65 1.05 -18.05
N TRP A 157 -11.87 0.84 -19.10
CA TRP A 157 -12.37 0.30 -20.36
C TRP A 157 -12.93 -1.12 -20.16
N LEU A 158 -12.24 -1.99 -19.45
CA LEU A 158 -12.70 -3.33 -19.14
C LEU A 158 -13.98 -3.30 -18.27
N LEU A 159 -14.06 -2.41 -17.27
CA LEU A 159 -15.27 -2.22 -16.47
C LEU A 159 -16.46 -1.74 -17.31
N SER A 160 -16.24 -0.97 -18.38
CA SER A 160 -17.31 -0.57 -19.30
C SER A 160 -17.87 -1.75 -20.10
N LYS A 161 -17.11 -2.84 -20.27
CA LYS A 161 -17.54 -4.06 -20.94
C LYS A 161 -18.27 -5.01 -19.99
N SER A 162 -17.76 -5.21 -18.76
CA SER A 162 -18.41 -6.02 -17.75
C SER A 162 -17.92 -5.64 -16.35
N LYS A 163 -18.84 -5.58 -15.38
CA LYS A 163 -18.51 -5.38 -13.96
C LYS A 163 -17.67 -6.51 -13.34
N TRP A 164 -17.54 -7.64 -14.00
CA TRP A 164 -16.82 -8.80 -13.53
C TRP A 164 -15.35 -8.86 -13.96
N TRP A 165 -14.92 -7.99 -14.89
CA TRP A 165 -13.53 -7.95 -15.35
C TRP A 165 -12.47 -7.83 -14.24
N PRO A 166 -12.68 -7.07 -13.15
CA PRO A 166 -11.68 -7.02 -12.08
C PRO A 166 -11.40 -8.38 -11.45
N PHE A 167 -12.38 -9.30 -11.49
CA PHE A 167 -12.20 -10.65 -10.97
C PHE A 167 -11.15 -11.46 -11.75
N SER A 168 -11.02 -11.24 -13.05
CA SER A 168 -9.99 -11.91 -13.84
C SER A 168 -8.57 -11.50 -13.42
N PHE A 169 -8.36 -10.23 -13.04
CA PHE A 169 -7.07 -9.78 -12.54
C PHE A 169 -6.71 -10.42 -11.19
N ILE A 170 -7.70 -10.69 -10.34
CA ILE A 170 -7.49 -11.38 -9.07
C ILE A 170 -7.00 -12.81 -9.33
N ILE A 171 -7.67 -13.53 -10.24
CA ILE A 171 -7.28 -14.90 -10.61
C ILE A 171 -5.88 -14.91 -11.22
N VAL A 172 -5.61 -14.02 -12.17
CA VAL A 172 -4.31 -13.92 -12.83
C VAL A 172 -3.20 -13.58 -11.84
N ALA A 173 -3.44 -12.66 -10.91
CA ALA A 173 -2.45 -12.29 -9.89
C ALA A 173 -2.10 -13.48 -8.98
N ILE A 174 -3.11 -14.22 -8.49
CA ILE A 174 -2.89 -15.41 -7.67
C ILE A 174 -2.13 -16.48 -8.48
N ALA A 175 -2.58 -16.76 -9.71
CA ALA A 175 -1.97 -17.77 -10.56
C ALA A 175 -0.50 -17.42 -10.87
N LEU A 176 -0.21 -16.15 -11.16
CA LEU A 176 1.14 -15.67 -11.41
C LEU A 176 2.03 -15.79 -10.17
N ARG A 177 1.55 -15.37 -9.00
CA ARG A 177 2.29 -15.54 -7.73
C ARG A 177 2.55 -17.01 -7.42
N ALA A 178 1.55 -17.89 -7.64
CA ALA A 178 1.70 -19.33 -7.44
C ALA A 178 2.73 -19.93 -8.42
N PHE A 179 2.69 -19.55 -9.70
CA PHE A 179 3.65 -19.98 -10.70
C PHE A 179 5.08 -19.55 -10.35
N LEU A 180 5.27 -18.27 -9.97
CA LEU A 180 6.57 -17.74 -9.61
C LEU A 180 7.10 -18.35 -8.32
N PHE A 181 6.23 -18.57 -7.34
CA PHE A 181 6.59 -19.27 -6.11
C PHE A 181 7.08 -20.71 -6.41
N HIS A 182 6.34 -21.44 -7.26
CA HIS A 182 6.75 -22.78 -7.66
C HIS A 182 8.07 -22.79 -8.43
N ARG A 183 8.33 -21.76 -9.25
CA ARG A 183 9.54 -21.66 -10.07
C ARG A 183 10.78 -21.24 -9.29
N PHE A 184 10.63 -20.32 -8.33
CA PHE A 184 11.75 -19.66 -7.63
C PHE A 184 11.81 -19.97 -6.11
N GLY A 185 10.80 -20.64 -5.54
CA GLY A 185 10.71 -20.95 -4.12
C GLY A 185 10.33 -19.76 -3.22
N THR A 186 10.26 -18.54 -3.79
CA THR A 186 9.90 -17.33 -3.07
C THR A 186 9.09 -16.40 -3.97
N VAL A 187 8.18 -15.61 -3.38
CA VAL A 187 7.37 -14.63 -4.12
C VAL A 187 7.10 -13.36 -3.30
N GLU A 188 7.62 -13.29 -2.07
CA GLU A 188 7.37 -12.18 -1.15
C GLU A 188 7.73 -10.82 -1.76
N TYR A 189 8.92 -10.69 -2.35
CA TYR A 189 9.36 -9.45 -2.96
C TYR A 189 8.37 -8.95 -4.03
N LEU A 190 7.99 -9.83 -4.97
CA LEU A 190 7.06 -9.49 -6.02
C LEU A 190 5.66 -9.19 -5.45
N ALA A 191 5.20 -10.01 -4.51
CA ALA A 191 3.89 -9.88 -3.88
C ALA A 191 3.74 -8.58 -3.10
N TYR A 192 4.80 -8.13 -2.43
CA TYR A 192 4.72 -6.97 -1.54
C TYR A 192 5.08 -5.65 -2.23
N TRP A 193 6.19 -5.59 -3.00
CA TRP A 193 6.74 -4.31 -3.50
C TRP A 193 6.32 -3.94 -4.92
N THR A 194 5.66 -4.83 -5.68
CA THR A 194 5.38 -4.55 -7.09
C THR A 194 3.91 -4.44 -7.42
N ILE A 195 3.60 -3.71 -8.50
CA ILE A 195 2.24 -3.65 -9.05
C ILE A 195 1.73 -5.03 -9.47
N ILE A 196 2.62 -5.89 -9.99
CA ILE A 196 2.27 -7.25 -10.44
C ILE A 196 1.74 -8.07 -9.26
N GLY A 197 2.37 -7.94 -8.08
CA GLY A 197 1.94 -8.62 -6.88
C GLY A 197 0.70 -8.02 -6.21
N ARG A 198 0.40 -6.73 -6.45
CA ARG A 198 -0.67 -6.00 -5.77
C ARG A 198 -1.82 -5.56 -6.66
N ILE A 199 -1.81 -5.92 -7.95
CA ILE A 199 -2.83 -5.50 -8.91
C ILE A 199 -4.24 -5.97 -8.51
N ASP A 200 -4.34 -7.11 -7.83
CA ASP A 200 -5.58 -7.65 -7.30
C ASP A 200 -6.18 -6.79 -6.18
N GLN A 201 -5.37 -6.08 -5.38
CA GLN A 201 -5.86 -5.16 -4.36
C GLN A 201 -6.61 -3.98 -4.98
N PHE A 202 -6.06 -3.38 -6.04
CA PHE A 202 -6.75 -2.36 -6.82
C PHE A 202 -8.01 -2.92 -7.49
N ALA A 203 -7.90 -4.11 -8.08
CA ALA A 203 -9.03 -4.78 -8.75
C ALA A 203 -10.15 -5.11 -7.77
N LEU A 204 -9.84 -5.57 -6.54
CA LEU A 204 -10.81 -5.82 -5.47
C LEU A 204 -11.53 -4.55 -5.03
N GLY A 205 -10.80 -3.43 -4.92
CA GLY A 205 -11.40 -2.12 -4.67
C GLY A 205 -12.41 -1.72 -5.76
N MET A 206 -12.04 -1.89 -7.03
CA MET A 206 -12.92 -1.62 -8.15
C MET A 206 -14.12 -2.56 -8.20
N LEU A 207 -13.90 -3.85 -7.94
CA LEU A 207 -14.94 -4.87 -7.94
C LEU A 207 -15.99 -4.59 -6.86
N VAL A 208 -15.55 -4.37 -5.62
CA VAL A 208 -16.47 -4.17 -4.49
C VAL A 208 -17.29 -2.88 -4.66
N TYR A 209 -16.73 -1.86 -5.32
CA TYR A 209 -17.50 -0.67 -5.66
C TYR A 209 -18.72 -1.00 -6.54
N GLN A 210 -18.60 -1.93 -7.50
CA GLN A 210 -19.72 -2.34 -8.35
C GLN A 210 -20.83 -3.03 -7.54
N PHE A 211 -20.47 -3.66 -6.44
CA PHE A 211 -21.39 -4.40 -5.55
C PHE A 211 -21.63 -3.70 -4.20
N ARG A 212 -21.24 -2.45 -4.04
CA ARG A 212 -21.26 -1.72 -2.76
C ARG A 212 -22.61 -1.72 -2.03
N SER A 213 -23.71 -1.72 -2.77
CA SER A 213 -25.08 -1.76 -2.20
C SER A 213 -25.35 -3.03 -1.38
N HIS A 214 -24.69 -4.15 -1.71
CA HIS A 214 -24.83 -5.40 -0.98
C HIS A 214 -24.20 -5.35 0.42
N PHE A 215 -23.27 -4.43 0.64
CA PHE A 215 -22.57 -4.27 1.92
C PHE A 215 -23.16 -3.16 2.80
N ALA A 216 -24.05 -2.33 2.23
CA ALA A 216 -24.71 -1.25 2.98
C ALA A 216 -25.48 -1.81 4.19
N LYS A 217 -25.21 -1.25 5.39
CA LYS A 217 -25.85 -1.66 6.67
C LYS A 217 -25.66 -3.14 7.06
N LYS A 218 -24.72 -3.86 6.43
CA LYS A 218 -24.41 -5.26 6.75
C LYS A 218 -23.37 -5.33 7.87
N HIS A 219 -23.72 -4.82 9.06
CA HIS A 219 -22.81 -4.71 10.20
C HIS A 219 -22.24 -6.07 10.64
N VAL A 220 -23.03 -7.14 10.56
CA VAL A 220 -22.58 -8.49 10.92
C VAL A 220 -21.48 -8.98 9.97
N ILE A 221 -21.63 -8.75 8.65
CA ILE A 221 -20.61 -9.14 7.67
C ILE A 221 -19.32 -8.35 7.94
N ALA A 222 -19.43 -7.04 8.18
CA ALA A 222 -18.25 -6.22 8.47
C ALA A 222 -17.56 -6.65 9.77
N ALA A 223 -18.31 -6.90 10.84
CA ALA A 223 -17.79 -7.38 12.11
C ALA A 223 -17.12 -8.76 11.96
N ALA A 224 -17.76 -9.70 11.25
CA ALA A 224 -17.19 -11.02 10.98
C ALA A 224 -15.91 -10.91 10.15
N THR A 225 -15.89 -10.05 9.12
CA THR A 225 -14.69 -9.79 8.30
C THR A 225 -13.57 -9.20 9.16
N PHE A 226 -13.88 -8.22 10.00
CA PHE A 226 -12.90 -7.59 10.89
C PHE A 226 -12.30 -8.61 11.86
N VAL A 227 -13.13 -9.41 12.52
CA VAL A 227 -12.68 -10.43 13.47
C VAL A 227 -11.84 -11.50 12.75
N ALA A 228 -12.32 -12.02 11.61
CA ALA A 228 -11.60 -13.03 10.84
C ALA A 228 -10.23 -12.49 10.34
N PHE A 229 -10.19 -11.23 9.90
CA PHE A 229 -8.96 -10.59 9.44
C PHE A 229 -7.97 -10.34 10.59
N THR A 230 -8.46 -9.93 11.74
CA THR A 230 -7.61 -9.74 12.94
C THR A 230 -7.08 -11.08 13.46
N LEU A 231 -7.90 -12.13 13.45
CA LEU A 231 -7.46 -13.49 13.80
C LEU A 231 -6.44 -14.03 12.81
N PHE A 232 -6.62 -13.77 11.51
CA PHE A 232 -5.65 -14.13 10.48
C PHE A 232 -4.31 -13.46 10.72
N TYR A 233 -4.31 -12.14 11.01
CA TYR A 233 -3.08 -11.40 11.28
C TYR A 233 -2.42 -11.82 12.61
N TRP A 234 -3.21 -12.14 13.61
CA TRP A 234 -2.69 -12.72 14.84
C TRP A 234 -1.99 -14.06 14.61
N TYR A 235 -2.61 -14.93 13.81
CA TYR A 235 -1.99 -16.21 13.42
C TYR A 235 -0.73 -15.99 12.56
N PHE A 236 -0.76 -15.05 11.63
CA PHE A 236 0.38 -14.69 10.79
C PHE A 236 1.56 -14.17 11.62
N ASP A 237 1.31 -13.28 12.56
CA ASP A 237 2.30 -12.74 13.49
C ASP A 237 2.90 -13.83 14.40
N LEU A 238 2.07 -14.73 14.95
CA LEU A 238 2.54 -15.87 15.73
C LEU A 238 3.47 -16.82 14.94
N ARG A 239 3.34 -16.86 13.61
CA ARG A 239 4.19 -17.64 12.70
C ARG A 239 5.42 -16.86 12.21
N GLY A 240 5.66 -15.69 12.74
CA GLY A 240 6.82 -14.87 12.46
C GLY A 240 6.53 -13.59 11.67
N GLY A 241 5.28 -13.39 11.24
CA GLY A 241 4.86 -12.15 10.58
C GLY A 241 5.73 -11.75 9.40
N PHE A 242 5.79 -10.45 9.16
CA PHE A 242 6.59 -9.88 8.09
C PHE A 242 8.10 -9.95 8.38
N TYR A 243 8.52 -9.74 9.62
CA TYR A 243 9.95 -9.59 9.95
C TYR A 243 10.58 -10.76 10.69
N ARG A 244 9.79 -11.57 11.40
CA ARG A 244 10.32 -12.64 12.26
C ARG A 244 10.49 -13.96 11.53
N ASN A 245 10.23 -14.00 10.23
CA ASN A 245 10.30 -15.20 9.41
C ASN A 245 11.47 -15.09 8.40
N PRO A 246 12.72 -15.10 8.88
CA PRO A 246 13.88 -15.12 7.99
C PRO A 246 13.97 -16.46 7.24
N PRO A 247 14.60 -16.50 6.08
CA PRO A 247 15.25 -15.38 5.42
C PRO A 247 14.28 -14.51 4.61
N PHE A 248 14.69 -13.27 4.32
CA PHE A 248 14.05 -12.46 3.28
C PHE A 248 14.75 -12.72 1.94
N PRO A 249 14.04 -12.96 0.84
CA PRO A 249 12.58 -13.13 0.74
C PRO A 249 12.11 -14.47 1.34
N SER A 250 10.95 -14.44 2.01
CA SER A 250 10.37 -15.59 2.70
C SER A 250 9.99 -16.72 1.74
N THR A 251 10.29 -17.95 2.13
CA THR A 251 9.84 -19.17 1.45
C THR A 251 8.43 -19.60 1.86
N ASN A 252 7.72 -18.79 2.62
CA ASN A 252 6.37 -19.13 3.08
C ASN A 252 5.36 -18.96 1.94
N PRO A 253 4.58 -20.00 1.58
CA PRO A 253 3.58 -19.93 0.51
C PRO A 253 2.42 -18.98 0.80
N ILE A 254 2.29 -18.45 2.02
CA ILE A 254 1.26 -17.47 2.37
C ILE A 254 1.32 -16.22 1.46
N TRP A 255 2.50 -15.86 0.98
CA TRP A 255 2.71 -14.71 0.11
C TRP A 255 2.03 -14.84 -1.27
N ILE A 256 1.59 -16.05 -1.66
CA ILE A 256 0.74 -16.25 -2.84
C ILE A 256 -0.63 -15.60 -2.62
N TYR A 257 -1.16 -15.68 -1.40
CA TYR A 257 -2.54 -15.32 -1.08
C TYR A 257 -2.67 -14.05 -0.25
N LEU A 258 -1.63 -13.67 0.50
CA LEU A 258 -1.66 -12.56 1.45
C LEU A 258 -2.20 -11.25 0.82
N PRO A 259 -1.71 -10.77 -0.36
CA PRO A 259 -2.24 -9.55 -0.95
C PRO A 259 -3.73 -9.64 -1.28
N THR A 260 -4.21 -10.81 -1.71
CA THR A 260 -5.62 -11.02 -2.01
C THR A 260 -6.48 -11.06 -0.75
N ILE A 261 -6.00 -11.70 0.34
CA ILE A 261 -6.70 -11.76 1.63
C ILE A 261 -6.86 -10.34 2.20
N GLU A 262 -5.77 -9.56 2.23
CA GLU A 262 -5.78 -8.16 2.62
C GLU A 262 -6.78 -7.36 1.77
N GLY A 263 -6.65 -7.52 0.46
CA GLY A 263 -7.49 -6.82 -0.51
C GLY A 263 -8.97 -7.12 -0.32
N ALA A 264 -9.34 -8.38 -0.12
CA ALA A 264 -10.74 -8.80 0.07
C ALA A 264 -11.31 -8.25 1.39
N ALA A 265 -10.58 -8.37 2.49
CA ALA A 265 -11.02 -7.88 3.79
C ALA A 265 -11.24 -6.35 3.77
N TYR A 266 -10.27 -5.62 3.28
CA TYR A 266 -10.36 -4.16 3.18
C TYR A 266 -11.42 -3.69 2.19
N ALA A 267 -11.60 -4.38 1.07
CA ALA A 267 -12.64 -4.05 0.10
C ALA A 267 -14.04 -4.12 0.73
N ILE A 268 -14.33 -5.19 1.48
CA ILE A 268 -15.60 -5.35 2.20
C ILE A 268 -15.78 -4.25 3.24
N MET A 269 -14.75 -3.97 4.04
CA MET A 269 -14.81 -2.95 5.10
C MET A 269 -14.99 -1.54 4.52
N ILE A 270 -14.32 -1.19 3.43
CA ILE A 270 -14.48 0.11 2.75
C ILE A 270 -15.90 0.24 2.21
N ALA A 271 -16.41 -0.77 1.50
CA ALA A 271 -17.76 -0.72 0.93
C ALA A 271 -18.84 -0.61 2.00
N TRP A 272 -18.69 -1.37 3.09
CA TRP A 272 -19.58 -1.28 4.23
C TRP A 272 -19.54 0.12 4.86
N TYR A 273 -18.35 0.65 5.15
CA TYR A 273 -18.20 1.94 5.83
C TYR A 273 -18.74 3.11 4.98
N ASP A 274 -18.34 3.18 3.70
CA ASP A 274 -18.77 4.24 2.78
C ASP A 274 -20.30 4.26 2.52
N ASN A 275 -20.98 3.11 2.63
CA ASN A 275 -22.41 3.00 2.31
C ASN A 275 -23.31 2.82 3.54
N SER A 276 -22.74 2.68 4.75
CA SER A 276 -23.52 2.50 5.98
C SER A 276 -23.59 3.77 6.82
N PHE A 277 -22.57 4.61 6.76
CA PHE A 277 -22.48 5.80 7.59
C PHE A 277 -22.48 7.06 6.72
N ALA A 278 -23.54 7.86 6.84
CA ALA A 278 -23.50 9.25 6.38
C ALA A 278 -22.86 10.08 7.50
N PRO A 279 -21.70 10.70 7.29
CA PRO A 279 -21.08 11.53 8.31
C PRO A 279 -21.97 12.72 8.65
N GLN A 280 -22.51 12.77 9.88
CA GLN A 280 -23.53 13.74 10.25
C GLN A 280 -23.02 14.94 11.08
N SER A 281 -21.76 14.93 11.54
CA SER A 281 -21.26 16.06 12.35
C SER A 281 -20.19 16.89 11.64
N PRO A 282 -20.42 18.21 11.43
CA PRO A 282 -19.46 19.10 10.77
C PRO A 282 -18.13 19.26 11.52
N VAL A 283 -18.17 19.18 12.86
CA VAL A 283 -17.01 19.49 13.71
C VAL A 283 -15.95 18.35 13.69
N PHE A 284 -16.38 17.11 13.81
CA PHE A 284 -15.47 15.96 13.73
C PHE A 284 -14.93 15.77 12.30
N GLN A 285 -15.77 16.10 11.32
CA GLN A 285 -15.42 16.09 9.90
C GLN A 285 -14.37 17.15 9.55
N SER A 286 -14.48 18.36 10.09
CA SER A 286 -13.52 19.43 9.82
C SER A 286 -12.17 19.19 10.51
N SER A 287 -12.13 18.60 11.67
CA SER A 287 -10.88 18.30 12.36
C SER A 287 -10.10 17.15 11.71
N LEU A 288 -10.78 16.08 11.29
CA LEU A 288 -10.13 14.99 10.53
C LEU A 288 -9.72 15.40 9.12
N ALA A 289 -10.55 16.15 8.41
CA ALA A 289 -10.24 16.68 7.09
C ALA A 289 -9.13 17.75 7.14
N ALA A 290 -9.10 18.59 8.19
CA ALA A 290 -8.00 19.52 8.43
C ALA A 290 -6.71 18.78 8.79
N TRP A 291 -6.78 17.76 9.60
CA TRP A 291 -5.63 16.91 9.93
C TRP A 291 -5.07 16.18 8.68
N GLU A 292 -5.93 15.75 7.77
CA GLU A 292 -5.54 15.07 6.54
C GLU A 292 -5.09 16.05 5.44
N SER A 293 -5.70 17.23 5.30
CA SER A 293 -5.31 18.23 4.31
C SER A 293 -3.91 18.78 4.55
N THR A 294 -3.47 18.77 5.80
CA THR A 294 -2.11 19.15 6.20
C THR A 294 -1.09 18.00 6.09
N ARG A 295 -1.55 16.74 5.95
CA ARG A 295 -0.68 15.57 6.17
C ARG A 295 -0.62 14.54 5.04
N THR A 296 -1.34 14.65 3.95
CA THR A 296 -1.32 13.60 2.92
C THR A 296 0.09 13.26 2.38
N PRO A 297 1.06 14.14 2.46
CA PRO A 297 2.45 13.82 2.12
C PRO A 297 3.35 13.47 3.29
N SER A 298 3.07 13.94 4.52
CA SER A 298 4.09 13.97 5.57
C SER A 298 4.28 12.67 6.35
N ILE A 299 3.31 11.76 6.35
CA ILE A 299 3.41 10.53 7.14
C ILE A 299 4.42 9.55 6.55
N TYR A 300 4.49 9.45 5.22
CA TYR A 300 5.54 8.67 4.55
C TYR A 300 6.94 9.27 4.77
N SER A 301 7.05 10.60 4.84
CA SER A 301 8.35 11.24 5.00
C SER A 301 8.87 11.23 6.44
N ILE A 302 8.01 11.28 7.45
CA ILE A 302 8.44 11.29 8.86
C ILE A 302 8.78 9.87 9.34
N ALA A 303 7.99 8.87 8.96
CA ALA A 303 8.30 7.48 9.30
C ALA A 303 9.56 6.96 8.59
N SER A 304 9.89 7.52 7.43
CA SER A 304 11.05 7.13 6.63
C SER A 304 12.34 7.92 6.94
N LEU A 305 12.29 8.93 7.79
CA LEU A 305 13.49 9.56 8.40
C LEU A 305 14.24 8.61 9.34
N SER A 306 13.79 7.37 9.44
CA SER A 306 14.53 6.31 10.06
C SER A 306 15.81 5.99 9.24
N PHE A 307 16.94 6.34 9.80
CA PHE A 307 18.29 6.39 9.23
C PHE A 307 18.92 5.01 8.91
N ALA A 308 18.34 4.19 8.04
CA ALA A 308 19.05 3.03 7.50
C ALA A 308 20.05 3.47 6.41
N PRO A 309 21.27 2.94 6.38
CA PRO A 309 22.26 3.34 5.38
C PRO A 309 21.82 2.92 3.98
N PRO A 310 21.95 3.78 2.95
CA PRO A 310 21.55 3.49 1.58
C PRO A 310 22.22 2.24 0.97
N SER A 311 23.40 1.88 1.45
CA SER A 311 24.18 0.74 0.97
C SER A 311 23.53 -0.64 1.20
N LEU A 312 22.58 -0.75 2.13
CA LEU A 312 21.87 -2.01 2.37
C LEU A 312 20.76 -2.26 1.36
N TRP A 313 20.13 -1.21 0.86
CA TRP A 313 19.07 -1.32 -0.14
C TRP A 313 19.59 -1.78 -1.51
N MET A 314 20.80 -1.36 -1.88
CA MET A 314 21.37 -1.62 -3.20
C MET A 314 21.88 -3.05 -3.37
N ARG A 315 22.46 -3.66 -2.33
CA ARG A 315 23.07 -4.99 -2.46
C ARG A 315 22.04 -6.11 -2.64
N THR A 316 20.88 -6.01 -2.02
CA THR A 316 19.81 -7.01 -2.16
C THR A 316 19.02 -6.85 -3.46
N SER A 317 18.85 -5.62 -3.93
CA SER A 317 18.07 -5.36 -5.17
C SER A 317 18.84 -5.71 -6.43
N CYS A 318 20.15 -5.45 -6.49
CA CYS A 318 20.99 -5.84 -7.64
C CYS A 318 21.16 -7.35 -7.77
N ALA A 319 21.29 -8.08 -6.65
CA ALA A 319 21.42 -9.53 -6.68
C ALA A 319 20.19 -10.25 -7.23
N LEU A 320 19.00 -9.65 -7.08
CA LEU A 320 17.75 -10.20 -7.60
C LEU A 320 17.51 -9.83 -9.07
N ALA A 321 17.99 -8.68 -9.53
CA ALA A 321 17.86 -8.26 -10.93
C ALA A 321 18.80 -9.05 -11.88
N THR A 322 19.89 -9.63 -11.36
CA THR A 322 20.83 -10.45 -12.13
C THR A 322 20.48 -11.95 -12.11
N SER A 323 19.49 -12.37 -11.32
CA SER A 323 19.04 -13.78 -11.24
C SER A 323 17.68 -14.03 -11.91
N ILE A 324 17.08 -12.98 -12.54
CA ILE A 324 15.92 -13.07 -13.42
C ILE A 324 16.35 -12.78 -14.85
#